data_4150de768a757d97f5ad3fffa9841d6b
#
_entry.id   4150de768a757d97f5ad3fffa9841d6b
#
_cell.length_a   1.000
_cell.length_b   1.000
_cell.length_c   1.000
_cell.angle_alpha   90.00
_cell.angle_beta   90.00
_cell.angle_gamma   90.00
#
_symmetry.space_group_name_H-M   'P 1'
#
loop_
_entity.id
_entity.type
_entity.pdbx_description
1 polymer ?
#
loop_
_entity_poly.entity_id
_entity_poly.type
_entity_poly.pdbx_seq_one_letter_code
_entity_poly.pdbx_strand_id
1 'polypeptide(L)'
;MKKPLLSFWQIWNMSFGFLGIQFGFALQNANVSRIFQTLGASVENIPILWVAAPVTGLLVQPVIGYLSDRTWGRLGRRRPYFLVGAILASCALFIMPNSPSLWVAAGMLWIMDASINISMEPFRAFVGDMLPDEQRTKGFAMQSFFIGTGAVVASALAWLLTEVFRVSNEPAGGRQADSVTFSFYIGGVVFLCAVAWTVFSTKEYSPEQLAKFENKGEKNRQKSSSLKQEYSTNVNYLRSSIIWIVTGLAISFLLIKMKWEKELFILSFGLIFFGIIQFITWLFKRGGMKNGLVDIIEDLFHMPKTMAQLAFVQFFS
;
A
#
# COMPACT_ATOMS: atom_id res chain seq x y z
N MET A 1 7.04 14.44 -27.93
CA MET A 1 8.50 14.35 -27.64
C MET A 1 8.76 13.04 -26.91
N LYS A 2 9.94 12.39 -27.08
CA LYS A 2 10.29 11.25 -26.22
C LYS A 2 10.76 11.77 -24.86
N LYS A 3 10.48 11.01 -23.77
CA LYS A 3 11.06 11.29 -22.46
C LYS A 3 12.59 11.22 -22.55
N PRO A 4 13.34 12.12 -21.89
CA PRO A 4 14.80 12.07 -21.87
C PRO A 4 15.28 10.82 -21.12
N LEU A 5 16.44 10.29 -21.53
CA LEU A 5 17.09 9.21 -20.80
C LEU A 5 17.64 9.75 -19.48
N LEU A 6 17.38 9.04 -18.40
CA LEU A 6 17.90 9.36 -17.07
C LEU A 6 19.27 8.69 -16.85
N SER A 7 20.18 9.39 -16.17
CA SER A 7 21.45 8.83 -15.74
C SER A 7 21.26 7.76 -14.66
N PHE A 8 22.30 6.94 -14.43
CA PHE A 8 22.29 5.95 -13.35
C PHE A 8 21.99 6.59 -11.99
N TRP A 9 22.59 7.71 -11.65
CA TRP A 9 22.40 8.39 -10.38
C TRP A 9 20.99 8.99 -10.23
N GLN A 10 20.37 9.41 -11.32
CA GLN A 10 18.97 9.87 -11.29
C GLN A 10 18.02 8.70 -11.00
N ILE A 11 18.25 7.53 -11.63
CA ILE A 11 17.47 6.32 -11.35
C ILE A 11 17.71 5.82 -9.91
N TRP A 12 18.96 5.89 -9.45
CA TRP A 12 19.33 5.57 -8.06
C TRP A 12 18.58 6.44 -7.06
N ASN A 13 18.71 7.76 -7.16
CA ASN A 13 18.06 8.71 -6.27
C ASN A 13 16.54 8.58 -6.29
N MET A 14 15.97 8.35 -7.45
CA MET A 14 14.55 8.14 -7.64
C MET A 14 14.04 6.85 -6.97
N SER A 15 14.86 5.81 -6.91
CA SER A 15 14.47 4.51 -6.35
C SER A 15 14.85 4.34 -4.87
N PHE A 16 15.71 5.22 -4.33
CA PHE A 16 16.29 5.07 -3.00
C PHE A 16 15.25 5.02 -1.87
N GLY A 17 14.15 5.75 -1.98
CA GLY A 17 13.08 5.75 -0.98
C GLY A 17 12.42 4.39 -0.77
N PHE A 18 12.49 3.47 -1.75
CA PHE A 18 12.01 2.09 -1.56
C PHE A 18 12.76 1.33 -0.47
N LEU A 19 14.03 1.65 -0.24
CA LEU A 19 14.79 1.10 0.88
C LEU A 19 14.10 1.45 2.21
N GLY A 20 13.73 2.71 2.41
CA GLY A 20 13.04 3.14 3.64
C GLY A 20 11.67 2.51 3.81
N ILE A 21 10.86 2.45 2.74
CA ILE A 21 9.54 1.80 2.76
C ILE A 21 9.69 0.33 3.15
N GLN A 22 10.63 -0.37 2.53
CA GLN A 22 10.85 -1.79 2.82
C GLN A 22 11.41 -2.03 4.22
N PHE A 23 12.19 -1.07 4.74
CA PHE A 23 12.65 -1.10 6.12
C PHE A 23 11.48 -1.12 7.11
N GLY A 24 10.48 -0.24 6.91
CA GLY A 24 9.24 -0.23 7.69
C GLY A 24 8.50 -1.56 7.63
N PHE A 25 8.27 -2.09 6.43
CA PHE A 25 7.61 -3.39 6.24
C PHE A 25 8.34 -4.56 6.90
N ALA A 26 9.67 -4.62 6.75
CA ALA A 26 10.44 -5.73 7.30
C ALA A 26 10.45 -5.70 8.83
N LEU A 27 10.58 -4.53 9.44
CA LEU A 27 10.50 -4.39 10.90
C LEU A 27 9.12 -4.75 11.44
N GLN A 28 8.07 -4.33 10.74
CA GLN A 28 6.69 -4.69 11.05
C GLN A 28 6.54 -6.21 11.05
N ASN A 29 6.87 -6.87 9.96
CA ASN A 29 6.71 -8.31 9.80
C ASN A 29 7.54 -9.11 10.81
N ALA A 30 8.74 -8.65 11.14
CA ALA A 30 9.62 -9.34 12.06
C ALA A 30 9.21 -9.22 13.54
N ASN A 31 8.60 -8.10 13.95
CA ASN A 31 8.53 -7.76 15.37
C ASN A 31 7.13 -7.48 15.90
N VAL A 32 6.13 -7.13 15.06
CA VAL A 32 4.82 -6.69 15.56
C VAL A 32 4.07 -7.80 16.31
N SER A 33 4.15 -9.04 15.84
CA SER A 33 3.56 -10.18 16.56
C SER A 33 4.18 -10.35 17.95
N ARG A 34 5.48 -10.11 18.09
CA ARG A 34 6.18 -10.12 19.39
C ARG A 34 5.71 -8.98 20.29
N ILE A 35 5.52 -7.78 19.72
CA ILE A 35 4.97 -6.64 20.47
C ILE A 35 3.58 -6.97 21.00
N PHE A 36 2.71 -7.55 20.18
CA PHE A 36 1.37 -7.96 20.61
C PHE A 36 1.39 -9.00 21.73
N GLN A 37 2.26 -10.01 21.62
CA GLN A 37 2.42 -11.03 22.69
C GLN A 37 2.91 -10.42 24.01
N THR A 38 3.89 -9.52 23.97
CA THR A 38 4.37 -8.80 25.15
C THR A 38 3.27 -7.98 25.81
N LEU A 39 2.31 -7.47 25.05
CA LEU A 39 1.13 -6.73 25.53
C LEU A 39 -0.05 -7.63 25.90
N GLY A 40 0.15 -8.95 25.94
CA GLY A 40 -0.83 -9.92 26.42
C GLY A 40 -1.77 -10.49 25.35
N ALA A 41 -1.47 -10.32 24.06
CA ALA A 41 -2.23 -11.01 23.02
C ALA A 41 -1.96 -12.52 23.05
N SER A 42 -3.01 -13.33 23.04
CA SER A 42 -2.88 -14.77 22.81
C SER A 42 -2.47 -15.03 21.35
N VAL A 43 -1.70 -16.09 21.12
CA VAL A 43 -1.24 -16.47 19.79
C VAL A 43 -2.41 -16.65 18.81
N GLU A 44 -3.55 -17.17 19.31
CA GLU A 44 -4.78 -17.39 18.54
C GLU A 44 -5.42 -16.09 18.02
N ASN A 45 -5.20 -14.96 18.71
CA ASN A 45 -5.78 -13.66 18.33
C ASN A 45 -4.86 -12.81 17.44
N ILE A 46 -3.59 -13.20 17.27
CA ILE A 46 -2.64 -12.45 16.44
C ILE A 46 -3.10 -12.33 14.99
N PRO A 47 -3.60 -13.40 14.31
CA PRO A 47 -4.02 -13.30 12.92
C PRO A 47 -5.09 -12.23 12.68
N ILE A 48 -6.05 -12.07 13.63
CA ILE A 48 -7.10 -11.06 13.47
C ILE A 48 -6.55 -9.63 13.60
N LEU A 49 -5.47 -9.42 14.35
CA LEU A 49 -4.81 -8.11 14.44
C LEU A 49 -4.07 -7.76 13.14
N TRP A 50 -3.60 -8.76 12.39
CA TRP A 50 -2.94 -8.59 11.09
C TRP A 50 -3.89 -8.30 9.92
N VAL A 51 -5.20 -8.31 10.14
CA VAL A 51 -6.19 -7.90 9.12
C VAL A 51 -5.98 -6.46 8.65
N ALA A 52 -5.28 -5.65 9.43
CA ALA A 52 -4.94 -4.27 9.07
C ALA A 52 -4.28 -4.18 7.68
N ALA A 53 -3.29 -5.03 7.38
CA ALA A 53 -2.51 -4.97 6.15
C ALA A 53 -3.37 -5.18 4.87
N PRO A 54 -4.14 -6.27 4.71
CA PRO A 54 -4.97 -6.44 3.51
C PRO A 54 -6.09 -5.41 3.41
N VAL A 55 -6.68 -4.99 4.53
CA VAL A 55 -7.77 -4.00 4.51
C VAL A 55 -7.26 -2.61 4.13
N THR A 56 -6.15 -2.16 4.70
CA THR A 56 -5.55 -0.88 4.32
C THR A 56 -5.04 -0.90 2.89
N GLY A 57 -4.45 -2.00 2.42
CA GLY A 57 -4.06 -2.17 1.03
C GLY A 57 -5.25 -2.01 0.08
N LEU A 58 -6.34 -2.71 0.36
CA LEU A 58 -7.55 -2.66 -0.48
C LEU A 58 -8.21 -1.28 -0.51
N LEU A 59 -8.23 -0.55 0.63
CA LEU A 59 -8.93 0.72 0.74
C LEU A 59 -8.04 1.91 0.39
N VAL A 60 -6.82 1.93 0.91
CA VAL A 60 -5.94 3.11 0.81
C VAL A 60 -5.31 3.23 -0.58
N GLN A 61 -4.85 2.12 -1.17
CA GLN A 61 -4.15 2.15 -2.46
C GLN A 61 -4.99 2.76 -3.59
N PRO A 62 -6.24 2.35 -3.85
CA PRO A 62 -7.04 2.95 -4.92
C PRO A 62 -7.35 4.43 -4.67
N VAL A 63 -7.64 4.80 -3.42
CA VAL A 63 -7.95 6.19 -3.05
C VAL A 63 -6.71 7.08 -3.25
N ILE A 64 -5.57 6.66 -2.76
CA ILE A 64 -4.32 7.42 -2.89
C ILE A 64 -3.82 7.44 -4.34
N GLY A 65 -3.95 6.34 -5.07
CA GLY A 65 -3.67 6.30 -6.51
C GLY A 65 -4.47 7.37 -7.25
N TYR A 66 -5.79 7.37 -7.06
CA TYR A 66 -6.69 8.35 -7.66
C TYR A 66 -6.36 9.80 -7.28
N LEU A 67 -6.14 10.05 -5.98
CA LEU A 67 -5.82 11.40 -5.49
C LEU A 67 -4.46 11.88 -6.02
N SER A 68 -3.44 11.03 -5.96
CA SER A 68 -2.09 11.38 -6.42
C SER A 68 -2.02 11.64 -7.92
N ASP A 69 -2.91 11.07 -8.72
CA ASP A 69 -2.99 11.32 -10.16
C ASP A 69 -3.58 12.68 -10.51
N ARG A 70 -4.41 13.25 -9.63
CA ARG A 70 -5.14 14.51 -9.85
C ARG A 70 -4.56 15.71 -9.10
N THR A 71 -3.65 15.48 -8.16
CA THR A 71 -3.02 16.54 -7.39
C THR A 71 -1.81 17.10 -8.15
N TRP A 72 -1.64 18.42 -8.08
CA TRP A 72 -0.42 19.10 -8.53
C TRP A 72 -0.11 20.25 -7.57
N GLY A 73 1.05 20.18 -6.92
CA GLY A 73 1.49 21.17 -5.95
C GLY A 73 2.95 21.59 -6.15
N ARG A 74 3.49 22.35 -5.20
CA ARG A 74 4.89 22.82 -5.24
C ARG A 74 5.91 21.68 -5.26
N LEU A 75 5.61 20.55 -4.64
CA LEU A 75 6.45 19.35 -4.64
C LEU A 75 6.19 18.41 -5.83
N GLY A 76 5.24 18.73 -6.70
CA GLY A 76 4.82 17.88 -7.79
C GLY A 76 3.51 17.15 -7.52
N ARG A 77 3.26 16.05 -8.22
CA ARG A 77 2.03 15.28 -8.17
C ARG A 77 2.07 14.20 -7.09
N ARG A 78 3.10 13.36 -7.12
CA ARG A 78 3.20 12.15 -6.29
C ARG A 78 4.07 12.32 -5.05
N ARG A 79 5.11 13.17 -5.13
CA ARG A 79 6.08 13.38 -4.03
C ARG A 79 5.47 13.84 -2.70
N PRO A 80 4.42 14.69 -2.65
CA PRO A 80 3.77 15.05 -1.39
C PRO A 80 3.22 13.83 -0.64
N TYR A 81 2.66 12.87 -1.36
CA TYR A 81 2.11 11.64 -0.76
C TYR A 81 3.21 10.75 -0.18
N PHE A 82 4.37 10.62 -0.88
CA PHE A 82 5.51 9.89 -0.31
C PHE A 82 5.93 10.47 1.03
N LEU A 83 6.06 11.79 1.08
CA LEU A 83 6.54 12.49 2.27
C LEU A 83 5.53 12.37 3.42
N VAL A 84 4.25 12.60 3.16
CA VAL A 84 3.20 12.47 4.17
C VAL A 84 3.12 11.03 4.69
N GLY A 85 3.12 10.04 3.79
CA GLY A 85 3.13 8.64 4.19
C GLY A 85 4.37 8.28 5.01
N ALA A 86 5.56 8.78 4.62
CA ALA A 86 6.79 8.54 5.36
C ALA A 86 6.79 9.16 6.76
N ILE A 87 6.28 10.39 6.90
CA ILE A 87 6.15 11.06 8.20
C ILE A 87 5.22 10.26 9.11
N LEU A 88 4.03 9.90 8.62
CA LEU A 88 3.05 9.16 9.42
C LEU A 88 3.55 7.76 9.79
N ALA A 89 4.17 7.03 8.85
CA ALA A 89 4.75 5.72 9.11
C ALA A 89 5.90 5.79 10.13
N SER A 90 6.76 6.80 10.00
CA SER A 90 7.86 7.00 10.96
C SER A 90 7.35 7.34 12.36
N CYS A 91 6.31 8.18 12.46
CA CYS A 91 5.65 8.44 13.75
C CYS A 91 5.06 7.16 14.35
N ALA A 92 4.40 6.33 13.54
CA ALA A 92 3.86 5.06 13.99
C ALA A 92 4.98 4.09 14.47
N LEU A 93 6.11 4.04 13.75
CA LEU A 93 7.29 3.26 14.15
C LEU A 93 7.88 3.73 15.49
N PHE A 94 7.89 5.04 15.78
CA PHE A 94 8.35 5.55 17.09
C PHE A 94 7.37 5.25 18.23
N ILE A 95 6.07 5.29 17.96
CA ILE A 95 5.04 5.13 19.02
C ILE A 95 4.79 3.65 19.32
N MET A 96 4.81 2.78 18.30
CA MET A 96 4.38 1.38 18.42
C MET A 96 5.13 0.58 19.50
N PRO A 97 6.47 0.59 19.63
CA PRO A 97 7.17 -0.17 20.66
C PRO A 97 6.90 0.37 22.08
N ASN A 98 6.42 1.62 22.21
CA ASN A 98 6.08 2.26 23.47
C ASN A 98 4.58 2.20 23.78
N SER A 99 3.82 1.40 23.05
CA SER A 99 2.36 1.32 23.24
C SER A 99 2.01 0.81 24.63
N PRO A 100 1.15 1.54 25.39
CA PRO A 100 0.79 1.16 26.77
C PRO A 100 -0.19 -0.01 26.83
N SER A 101 -0.83 -0.37 25.72
CA SER A 101 -1.82 -1.44 25.66
C SER A 101 -1.88 -2.07 24.27
N LEU A 102 -2.42 -3.29 24.20
CA LEU A 102 -2.61 -4.02 22.94
C LEU A 102 -3.44 -3.23 21.92
N TRP A 103 -4.48 -2.53 22.36
CA TRP A 103 -5.35 -1.76 21.47
C TRP A 103 -4.64 -0.56 20.84
N VAL A 104 -3.74 0.09 21.58
CA VAL A 104 -2.92 1.17 21.05
C VAL A 104 -1.93 0.62 20.02
N ALA A 105 -1.28 -0.50 20.31
CA ALA A 105 -0.37 -1.15 19.36
C ALA A 105 -1.09 -1.60 18.08
N ALA A 106 -2.30 -2.18 18.21
CA ALA A 106 -3.12 -2.55 17.06
C ALA A 106 -3.52 -1.31 16.24
N GLY A 107 -3.93 -0.22 16.89
CA GLY A 107 -4.22 1.05 16.21
C GLY A 107 -3.00 1.62 15.49
N MET A 108 -1.80 1.51 16.10
CA MET A 108 -0.55 1.92 15.44
C MET A 108 -0.22 1.04 14.23
N LEU A 109 -0.52 -0.25 14.26
CA LEU A 109 -0.38 -1.13 13.11
C LEU A 109 -1.26 -0.64 11.94
N TRP A 110 -2.54 -0.33 12.19
CA TRP A 110 -3.43 0.22 11.17
C TRP A 110 -2.92 1.53 10.57
N ILE A 111 -2.44 2.44 11.43
CA ILE A 111 -1.86 3.71 10.97
C ILE A 111 -0.60 3.46 10.15
N MET A 112 0.27 2.56 10.59
CA MET A 112 1.51 2.22 9.91
C MET A 112 1.25 1.62 8.53
N ASP A 113 0.36 0.61 8.44
CA ASP A 113 -0.01 -0.01 7.17
C ASP A 113 -0.63 0.99 6.20
N ALA A 114 -1.58 1.81 6.67
CA ALA A 114 -2.18 2.86 5.85
C ALA A 114 -1.11 3.85 5.35
N SER A 115 -0.21 4.28 6.23
CA SER A 115 0.84 5.26 5.92
C SER A 115 1.87 4.72 4.94
N ILE A 116 2.25 3.44 5.08
CA ILE A 116 3.13 2.76 4.14
C ILE A 116 2.46 2.70 2.76
N ASN A 117 1.18 2.35 2.68
CA ASN A 117 0.43 2.33 1.42
C ASN A 117 0.29 3.73 0.80
N ILE A 118 0.08 4.78 1.62
CA ILE A 118 0.07 6.18 1.17
C ILE A 118 1.40 6.55 0.50
N SER A 119 2.52 6.06 1.03
CA SER A 119 3.84 6.30 0.45
C SER A 119 4.11 5.44 -0.78
N MET A 120 3.84 4.14 -0.68
CA MET A 120 4.29 3.13 -1.64
C MET A 120 3.56 3.21 -2.99
N GLU A 121 2.24 3.41 -2.99
CA GLU A 121 1.44 3.36 -4.22
C GLU A 121 1.81 4.48 -5.21
N PRO A 122 1.83 5.77 -4.81
CA PRO A 122 2.28 6.82 -5.72
C PRO A 122 3.75 6.68 -6.11
N PHE A 123 4.56 6.07 -5.24
CA PHE A 123 5.98 5.88 -5.47
C PHE A 123 6.26 4.88 -6.60
N ARG A 124 5.51 3.76 -6.64
CA ARG A 124 5.58 2.80 -7.75
C ARG A 124 5.21 3.45 -9.08
N ALA A 125 4.13 4.22 -9.08
CA ALA A 125 3.67 4.91 -10.26
C ALA A 125 4.64 6.03 -10.71
N PHE A 126 5.32 6.70 -9.77
CA PHE A 126 6.34 7.71 -10.05
C PHE A 126 7.49 7.16 -10.90
N VAL A 127 7.99 5.97 -10.59
CA VAL A 127 9.04 5.31 -11.37
C VAL A 127 8.59 5.11 -12.82
N GLY A 128 7.36 4.64 -13.04
CA GLY A 128 6.78 4.47 -14.38
C GLY A 128 6.58 5.79 -15.12
N ASP A 129 6.19 6.86 -14.41
CA ASP A 129 5.95 8.17 -15.00
C ASP A 129 7.25 8.87 -15.44
N MET A 130 8.32 8.70 -14.69
CA MET A 130 9.59 9.38 -14.92
C MET A 130 10.41 8.74 -16.02
N LEU A 131 10.35 7.42 -16.17
CA LEU A 131 11.22 6.69 -17.08
C LEU A 131 10.65 6.58 -18.49
N PRO A 132 11.50 6.71 -19.55
CA PRO A 132 11.16 6.28 -20.89
C PRO A 132 11.04 4.76 -20.97
N ASP A 133 10.32 4.24 -21.96
CA ASP A 133 10.04 2.81 -22.10
C ASP A 133 11.31 1.94 -22.13
N GLU A 134 12.39 2.45 -22.75
CA GLU A 134 13.68 1.77 -22.87
C GLU A 134 14.38 1.59 -21.49
N GLN A 135 14.05 2.41 -20.48
CA GLN A 135 14.67 2.37 -19.16
C GLN A 135 13.76 1.82 -18.04
N ARG A 136 12.50 1.52 -18.34
CA ARG A 136 11.55 1.03 -17.32
C ARG A 136 12.07 -0.23 -16.61
N THR A 137 12.60 -1.20 -17.36
CA THR A 137 13.17 -2.41 -16.77
C THR A 137 14.30 -2.11 -15.79
N LYS A 138 15.19 -1.15 -16.15
CA LYS A 138 16.30 -0.72 -15.27
C LYS A 138 15.76 -0.04 -14.00
N GLY A 139 14.73 0.78 -14.12
CA GLY A 139 14.08 1.44 -12.97
C GLY A 139 13.44 0.46 -12.01
N PHE A 140 12.67 -0.50 -12.51
CA PHE A 140 12.07 -1.53 -11.68
C PHE A 140 13.09 -2.50 -11.08
N ALA A 141 14.18 -2.80 -11.79
CA ALA A 141 15.29 -3.58 -11.24
C ALA A 141 15.97 -2.83 -10.08
N MET A 142 16.20 -1.52 -10.22
CA MET A 142 16.75 -0.68 -9.15
C MET A 142 15.81 -0.61 -7.94
N GLN A 143 14.50 -0.49 -8.18
CA GLN A 143 13.49 -0.56 -7.14
C GLN A 143 13.57 -1.90 -6.39
N SER A 144 13.61 -3.03 -7.10
CA SER A 144 13.71 -4.36 -6.51
C SER A 144 15.01 -4.54 -5.71
N PHE A 145 16.10 -3.97 -6.18
CA PHE A 145 17.37 -3.95 -5.45
C PHE A 145 17.25 -3.25 -4.09
N PHE A 146 16.64 -2.06 -4.04
CA PHE A 146 16.44 -1.35 -2.78
C PHE A 146 15.44 -2.04 -1.86
N ILE A 147 14.37 -2.63 -2.41
CA ILE A 147 13.43 -3.45 -1.66
C ILE A 147 14.16 -4.63 -1.00
N GLY A 148 14.92 -5.40 -1.77
CA GLY A 148 15.68 -6.54 -1.25
C GLY A 148 16.71 -6.15 -0.21
N THR A 149 17.48 -5.09 -0.47
CA THR A 149 18.49 -4.57 0.47
C THR A 149 17.84 -4.10 1.77
N GLY A 150 16.75 -3.32 1.67
CA GLY A 150 15.99 -2.84 2.83
C GLY A 150 15.44 -3.97 3.67
N ALA A 151 14.86 -5.01 3.03
CA ALA A 151 14.35 -6.18 3.73
C ALA A 151 15.43 -6.93 4.51
N VAL A 152 16.57 -7.21 3.88
CA VAL A 152 17.68 -7.94 4.50
C VAL A 152 18.24 -7.16 5.68
N VAL A 153 18.57 -5.87 5.49
CA VAL A 153 19.17 -5.05 6.54
C VAL A 153 18.20 -4.85 7.71
N ALA A 154 16.94 -4.57 7.45
CA ALA A 154 15.94 -4.38 8.49
C ALA A 154 15.66 -5.67 9.29
N SER A 155 15.56 -6.80 8.59
CA SER A 155 15.33 -8.11 9.25
C SER A 155 16.52 -8.53 10.12
N ALA A 156 17.74 -8.19 9.70
CA ALA A 156 18.95 -8.46 10.46
C ALA A 156 19.19 -7.48 11.63
N LEU A 157 18.46 -6.36 11.68
CA LEU A 157 18.77 -5.24 12.58
C LEU A 157 18.64 -5.63 14.05
N ALA A 158 17.57 -6.32 14.45
CA ALA A 158 17.37 -6.75 15.82
C ALA A 158 18.49 -7.73 16.27
N TRP A 159 18.87 -8.67 15.40
CA TRP A 159 19.98 -9.58 15.63
C TRP A 159 21.31 -8.81 15.75
N LEU A 160 21.59 -7.87 14.85
CA LEU A 160 22.81 -7.04 14.89
C LEU A 160 22.89 -6.25 16.20
N LEU A 161 21.79 -5.65 16.65
CA LEU A 161 21.74 -4.92 17.93
C LEU A 161 22.02 -5.83 19.12
N THR A 162 21.56 -7.07 19.08
CA THR A 162 21.75 -8.03 20.17
C THR A 162 23.18 -8.58 20.19
N GLU A 163 23.65 -9.12 19.08
CA GLU A 163 24.92 -9.85 19.02
C GLU A 163 26.14 -8.92 18.95
N VAL A 164 26.04 -7.82 18.21
CA VAL A 164 27.17 -6.90 18.03
C VAL A 164 27.17 -5.79 19.08
N PHE A 165 26.01 -5.15 19.30
CA PHE A 165 25.92 -4.03 20.23
C PHE A 165 25.50 -4.45 21.64
N ARG A 166 25.22 -5.75 21.88
CA ARG A 166 24.83 -6.33 23.16
C ARG A 166 23.61 -5.66 23.82
N VAL A 167 22.69 -5.17 23.00
CA VAL A 167 21.41 -4.61 23.46
C VAL A 167 20.51 -5.73 23.95
N SER A 168 19.84 -5.52 25.09
CA SER A 168 18.95 -6.52 25.68
C SER A 168 17.83 -6.92 24.70
N ASN A 169 17.63 -8.24 24.56
CA ASN A 169 16.55 -8.81 23.75
C ASN A 169 15.41 -9.40 24.60
N GLU A 170 15.46 -9.20 25.92
CA GLU A 170 14.44 -9.67 26.84
C GLU A 170 13.47 -8.55 27.22
N PRO A 171 12.15 -8.80 27.18
CA PRO A 171 11.18 -7.84 27.67
C PRO A 171 11.33 -7.68 29.19
N ALA A 172 11.42 -6.45 29.69
CA ALA A 172 11.55 -6.17 31.11
C ALA A 172 10.37 -5.33 31.60
N GLY A 173 9.72 -5.77 32.70
CA GLY A 173 8.67 -4.99 33.36
C GLY A 173 7.47 -4.65 32.49
N GLY A 174 7.07 -5.52 31.56
CA GLY A 174 5.94 -5.28 30.65
C GLY A 174 6.26 -4.34 29.48
N ARG A 175 7.54 -3.94 29.32
CA ARG A 175 8.03 -3.16 28.17
C ARG A 175 8.58 -4.08 27.11
N GLN A 176 8.60 -3.59 25.87
CA GLN A 176 9.25 -4.28 24.76
C GLN A 176 10.75 -4.41 24.99
N ALA A 177 11.36 -5.44 24.42
CA ALA A 177 12.83 -5.56 24.44
C ALA A 177 13.48 -4.34 23.80
N ASP A 178 14.60 -3.89 24.38
CA ASP A 178 15.33 -2.71 23.91
C ASP A 178 15.78 -2.88 22.45
N SER A 179 16.18 -4.10 22.05
CA SER A 179 16.56 -4.40 20.65
C SER A 179 15.42 -4.15 19.66
N VAL A 180 14.18 -4.48 20.03
CA VAL A 180 12.99 -4.20 19.21
C VAL A 180 12.74 -2.70 19.16
N THR A 181 12.75 -2.04 20.33
CA THR A 181 12.51 -0.60 20.44
C THR A 181 13.49 0.22 19.60
N PHE A 182 14.80 -0.06 19.75
CA PHE A 182 15.82 0.61 18.95
C PHE A 182 15.72 0.29 17.46
N SER A 183 15.36 -0.96 17.10
CA SER A 183 15.14 -1.31 15.68
C SER A 183 14.04 -0.46 15.07
N PHE A 184 12.93 -0.25 15.78
CA PHE A 184 11.83 0.59 15.32
C PHE A 184 12.24 2.07 15.21
N TYR A 185 13.01 2.60 16.15
CA TYR A 185 13.50 3.98 16.09
C TYR A 185 14.45 4.19 14.92
N ILE A 186 15.42 3.30 14.73
CA ILE A 186 16.32 3.33 13.58
C ILE A 186 15.52 3.21 12.28
N GLY A 187 14.55 2.29 12.23
CA GLY A 187 13.69 2.10 11.09
C GLY A 187 12.87 3.33 10.72
N GLY A 188 12.30 4.03 11.72
CA GLY A 188 11.58 5.28 11.51
C GLY A 188 12.47 6.38 10.93
N VAL A 189 13.69 6.52 11.45
CA VAL A 189 14.68 7.48 10.90
C VAL A 189 15.09 7.11 9.48
N VAL A 190 15.42 5.85 9.22
CA VAL A 190 15.82 5.36 7.90
C VAL A 190 14.69 5.56 6.89
N PHE A 191 13.44 5.23 7.28
CA PHE A 191 12.28 5.42 6.41
C PHE A 191 12.14 6.89 6.01
N LEU A 192 12.10 7.78 6.99
CA LEU A 192 11.92 9.21 6.74
C LEU A 192 13.07 9.79 5.90
N CYS A 193 14.31 9.47 6.25
CA CYS A 193 15.48 9.98 5.54
C CYS A 193 15.58 9.48 4.10
N ALA A 194 15.30 8.19 3.86
CA ALA A 194 15.37 7.61 2.53
C ALA A 194 14.29 8.20 1.59
N VAL A 195 13.05 8.34 2.09
CA VAL A 195 11.97 8.95 1.31
C VAL A 195 12.22 10.45 1.10
N ALA A 196 12.63 11.17 2.15
CA ALA A 196 12.98 12.59 2.05
C ALA A 196 14.09 12.83 1.04
N TRP A 197 15.13 11.98 1.04
CA TRP A 197 16.19 12.03 0.02
C TRP A 197 15.61 11.96 -1.39
N THR A 198 14.76 10.97 -1.67
CA THR A 198 14.12 10.84 -2.99
C THR A 198 13.27 12.07 -3.32
N VAL A 199 12.46 12.56 -2.38
CA VAL A 199 11.60 13.73 -2.58
C VAL A 199 12.39 14.98 -2.96
N PHE A 200 13.51 15.24 -2.28
CA PHE A 200 14.30 16.45 -2.50
C PHE A 200 15.34 16.33 -3.62
N SER A 201 15.82 15.12 -3.92
CA SER A 201 16.79 14.88 -4.99
C SER A 201 16.18 14.69 -6.38
N THR A 202 14.85 14.55 -6.49
CA THR A 202 14.15 14.32 -7.75
C THR A 202 13.19 15.46 -8.09
N LYS A 203 12.85 15.58 -9.37
CA LYS A 203 11.83 16.52 -9.84
C LYS A 203 10.87 15.78 -10.77
N GLU A 204 9.58 16.03 -10.62
CA GLU A 204 8.55 15.49 -11.50
C GLU A 204 8.36 16.32 -12.77
N TYR A 205 7.96 15.65 -13.84
CA TYR A 205 7.50 16.36 -15.04
C TYR A 205 6.17 17.05 -14.78
N SER A 206 6.03 18.30 -15.26
CA SER A 206 4.75 19.00 -15.17
C SER A 206 3.67 18.26 -15.99
N PRO A 207 2.37 18.45 -15.65
CA PRO A 207 1.27 17.87 -16.41
C PRO A 207 1.34 18.22 -17.91
N GLU A 208 1.78 19.44 -18.23
CA GLU A 208 1.98 19.89 -19.61
C GLU A 208 3.11 19.14 -20.32
N GLN A 209 4.21 18.84 -19.59
CA GLN A 209 5.32 18.04 -20.13
C GLN A 209 4.90 16.60 -20.35
N LEU A 210 4.17 16.01 -19.40
CA LEU A 210 3.64 14.66 -19.54
C LEU A 210 2.69 14.55 -20.74
N ALA A 211 1.78 15.50 -20.91
CA ALA A 211 0.89 15.56 -22.07
C ALA A 211 1.65 15.65 -23.41
N LYS A 212 2.76 16.41 -23.45
CA LYS A 212 3.62 16.49 -24.65
C LYS A 212 4.35 15.17 -24.97
N PHE A 213 4.68 14.38 -23.94
CA PHE A 213 5.28 13.05 -24.11
C PHE A 213 4.23 12.01 -24.54
N GLU A 214 2.99 12.13 -24.06
CA GLU A 214 1.87 11.21 -24.34
C GLU A 214 1.29 11.39 -25.75
N ASN A 215 1.24 12.61 -26.28
CA ASN A 215 0.67 12.92 -27.61
C ASN A 215 1.29 12.13 -28.79
N LYS A 216 2.44 11.46 -28.63
CA LYS A 216 2.97 10.49 -29.60
C LYS A 216 2.50 9.05 -29.34
N GLY A 217 2.04 8.74 -28.14
CA GLY A 217 1.47 7.43 -27.75
C GLY A 217 -0.01 7.28 -28.12
N GLU A 218 -0.70 8.39 -28.41
CA GLU A 218 -2.15 8.39 -28.65
C GLU A 218 -2.59 7.58 -29.88
N LYS A 219 -1.75 7.46 -30.93
CA LYS A 219 -2.05 6.54 -32.05
C LYS A 219 -2.16 5.08 -31.60
N ASN A 220 -1.46 4.68 -30.53
CA ASN A 220 -1.61 3.35 -29.95
C ASN A 220 -2.68 3.30 -28.83
N ARG A 221 -2.97 4.44 -28.18
CA ARG A 221 -4.03 4.55 -27.15
C ARG A 221 -5.42 4.68 -27.77
N GLN A 222 -5.58 5.26 -28.96
CA GLN A 222 -6.85 5.21 -29.68
C GLN A 222 -7.30 3.77 -29.97
N LYS A 223 -6.35 2.85 -30.18
CA LYS A 223 -6.65 1.41 -30.22
C LYS A 223 -7.06 0.84 -28.85
N SER A 224 -6.57 1.42 -27.74
CA SER A 224 -6.95 1.05 -26.38
C SER A 224 -8.25 1.74 -25.91
N SER A 225 -8.55 2.95 -26.38
CA SER A 225 -9.82 3.63 -26.09
C SER A 225 -10.98 3.06 -26.91
N SER A 226 -10.73 2.57 -28.12
CA SER A 226 -11.71 1.78 -28.86
C SER A 226 -11.99 0.44 -28.15
N LEU A 227 -11.00 -0.15 -27.48
CA LEU A 227 -11.20 -1.31 -26.62
C LEU A 227 -11.97 -0.95 -25.32
N LYS A 228 -11.82 0.26 -24.76
CA LYS A 228 -12.64 0.75 -23.62
C LYS A 228 -14.11 0.93 -24.04
N GLN A 229 -14.37 1.32 -25.26
CA GLN A 229 -15.74 1.50 -25.78
C GLN A 229 -16.44 0.16 -26.08
N GLU A 230 -15.67 -0.88 -26.41
CA GLU A 230 -16.20 -2.22 -26.69
C GLU A 230 -16.53 -3.03 -25.40
N TYR A 231 -15.97 -2.63 -24.23
CA TYR A 231 -16.19 -3.25 -22.93
C TYR A 231 -17.18 -2.47 -22.04
N SER A 232 -18.09 -1.69 -22.62
CA SER A 232 -19.25 -1.16 -21.89
C SER A 232 -20.23 -2.30 -21.56
N THR A 233 -19.82 -3.20 -20.70
CA THR A 233 -20.75 -4.09 -20.01
C THR A 233 -21.60 -3.21 -19.11
N ASN A 234 -22.89 -3.20 -19.40
CA ASN A 234 -23.88 -2.48 -18.61
C ASN A 234 -24.01 -3.18 -17.25
N VAL A 235 -23.03 -2.89 -16.35
CA VAL A 235 -22.97 -3.52 -15.01
C VAL A 235 -24.17 -2.99 -14.21
N ASN A 236 -25.12 -3.88 -13.91
CA ASN A 236 -26.20 -3.56 -13.01
C ASN A 236 -25.71 -3.60 -11.56
N TYR A 237 -25.15 -2.47 -11.08
CA TYR A 237 -24.56 -2.35 -9.74
C TYR A 237 -25.51 -2.75 -8.62
N LEU A 238 -26.81 -2.51 -8.76
CA LEU A 238 -27.81 -2.93 -7.77
C LEU A 238 -27.89 -4.45 -7.67
N ARG A 239 -28.02 -5.13 -8.80
CA ARG A 239 -28.10 -6.60 -8.83
C ARG A 239 -26.81 -7.22 -8.32
N SER A 240 -25.67 -6.69 -8.74
CA SER A 240 -24.35 -7.17 -8.30
C SER A 240 -24.17 -6.97 -6.80
N SER A 241 -24.52 -5.81 -6.24
CA SER A 241 -24.41 -5.53 -4.81
C SER A 241 -25.24 -6.51 -3.97
N ILE A 242 -26.48 -6.79 -4.38
CA ILE A 242 -27.35 -7.74 -3.67
C ILE A 242 -26.72 -9.14 -3.68
N ILE A 243 -26.21 -9.59 -4.82
CA ILE A 243 -25.56 -10.91 -4.93
C ILE A 243 -24.38 -11.00 -3.95
N TRP A 244 -23.48 -10.02 -3.92
CA TRP A 244 -22.31 -10.05 -3.05
C TRP A 244 -22.67 -9.98 -1.57
N ILE A 245 -23.64 -9.14 -1.19
CA ILE A 245 -24.12 -9.04 0.20
C ILE A 245 -24.77 -10.35 0.64
N VAL A 246 -25.66 -10.91 -0.17
CA VAL A 246 -26.35 -12.17 0.16
C VAL A 246 -25.36 -13.34 0.24
N THR A 247 -24.39 -13.41 -0.68
CA THR A 247 -23.35 -14.44 -0.64
C THR A 247 -22.49 -14.31 0.63
N GLY A 248 -22.06 -13.10 0.98
CA GLY A 248 -21.29 -12.86 2.19
C GLY A 248 -22.07 -13.21 3.47
N LEU A 249 -23.35 -12.85 3.54
CA LEU A 249 -24.23 -13.21 4.66
C LEU A 249 -24.44 -14.73 4.75
N ALA A 250 -24.64 -15.40 3.62
CA ALA A 250 -24.78 -16.86 3.57
C ALA A 250 -23.52 -17.57 4.05
N ILE A 251 -22.33 -17.10 3.63
CA ILE A 251 -21.05 -17.63 4.11
C ILE A 251 -20.90 -17.37 5.61
N SER A 252 -21.20 -16.16 6.11
CA SER A 252 -21.15 -15.85 7.54
C SER A 252 -22.06 -16.80 8.33
N PHE A 253 -23.26 -17.06 7.86
CA PHE A 253 -24.20 -17.98 8.51
C PHE A 253 -23.66 -19.42 8.55
N LEU A 254 -23.08 -19.90 7.44
CA LEU A 254 -22.46 -21.21 7.38
C LEU A 254 -21.28 -21.34 8.35
N LEU A 255 -20.42 -20.32 8.43
CA LEU A 255 -19.27 -20.29 9.35
C LEU A 255 -19.71 -20.38 10.81
N ILE A 256 -20.77 -19.65 11.20
CA ILE A 256 -21.35 -19.72 12.55
C ILE A 256 -21.92 -21.13 12.82
N LYS A 257 -22.65 -21.70 11.87
CA LYS A 257 -23.29 -23.02 12.05
C LYS A 257 -22.27 -24.16 12.13
N MET A 258 -21.20 -24.07 11.35
CA MET A 258 -20.16 -25.10 11.29
C MET A 258 -19.06 -24.90 12.36
N LYS A 259 -19.11 -23.80 13.13
CA LYS A 259 -18.09 -23.41 14.12
C LYS A 259 -16.68 -23.40 13.55
N TRP A 260 -16.54 -22.92 12.31
CA TRP A 260 -15.24 -22.77 11.64
C TRP A 260 -14.44 -21.63 12.26
N GLU A 261 -13.14 -21.57 11.90
CA GLU A 261 -12.17 -20.59 12.39
C GLU A 261 -12.64 -19.15 12.13
N LYS A 262 -12.40 -18.27 13.12
CA LYS A 262 -12.86 -16.86 13.09
C LYS A 262 -12.23 -16.06 11.95
N GLU A 263 -11.06 -16.46 11.49
CA GLU A 263 -10.33 -15.82 10.38
C GLU A 263 -11.11 -15.86 9.07
N LEU A 264 -11.92 -16.90 8.85
CA LEU A 264 -12.73 -17.07 7.65
C LEU A 264 -13.85 -16.01 7.54
N PHE A 265 -14.22 -15.37 8.66
CA PHE A 265 -15.16 -14.23 8.62
C PHE A 265 -14.61 -13.03 7.84
N ILE A 266 -13.29 -12.87 7.72
CA ILE A 266 -12.66 -11.83 6.92
C ILE A 266 -13.13 -11.93 5.46
N LEU A 267 -13.18 -13.15 4.91
CA LEU A 267 -13.64 -13.38 3.55
C LEU A 267 -15.12 -12.99 3.40
N SER A 268 -15.98 -13.41 4.33
CA SER A 268 -17.41 -13.09 4.27
C SER A 268 -17.68 -11.60 4.45
N PHE A 269 -16.99 -10.95 5.39
CA PHE A 269 -17.10 -9.49 5.59
C PHE A 269 -16.53 -8.71 4.40
N GLY A 270 -15.45 -9.19 3.77
CA GLY A 270 -14.91 -8.62 2.55
C GLY A 270 -15.93 -8.61 1.40
N LEU A 271 -16.67 -9.71 1.21
CA LEU A 271 -17.75 -9.81 0.21
C LEU A 271 -18.90 -8.86 0.52
N ILE A 272 -19.35 -8.80 1.79
CA ILE A 272 -20.39 -7.87 2.23
C ILE A 272 -19.96 -6.42 1.98
N PHE A 273 -18.75 -6.07 2.39
CA PHE A 273 -18.20 -4.74 2.20
C PHE A 273 -18.11 -4.35 0.72
N PHE A 274 -17.64 -5.25 -0.14
CA PHE A 274 -17.61 -5.05 -1.58
C PHE A 274 -19.02 -4.83 -2.17
N GLY A 275 -20.00 -5.58 -1.69
CA GLY A 275 -21.39 -5.39 -2.05
C GLY A 275 -21.96 -4.03 -1.61
N ILE A 276 -21.61 -3.57 -0.39
CA ILE A 276 -22.02 -2.26 0.13
C ILE A 276 -21.41 -1.13 -0.72
N ILE A 277 -20.14 -1.22 -1.10
CA ILE A 277 -19.51 -0.24 -1.97
C ILE A 277 -20.21 -0.14 -3.32
N GLN A 278 -20.60 -1.27 -3.91
CA GLN A 278 -21.37 -1.28 -5.17
C GLN A 278 -22.76 -0.67 -5.01
N PHE A 279 -23.41 -0.90 -3.88
CA PHE A 279 -24.69 -0.29 -3.56
C PHE A 279 -24.60 1.23 -3.46
N ILE A 280 -23.57 1.72 -2.77
CA ILE A 280 -23.28 3.16 -2.66
C ILE A 280 -23.00 3.76 -4.05
N THR A 281 -22.23 3.05 -4.89
CA THR A 281 -21.97 3.46 -6.28
C THR A 281 -23.26 3.57 -7.09
N TRP A 282 -24.15 2.60 -6.94
CA TRP A 282 -25.48 2.66 -7.59
C TRP A 282 -26.29 3.87 -7.13
N LEU A 283 -26.31 4.17 -5.82
CA LEU A 283 -27.01 5.34 -5.27
C LEU A 283 -26.47 6.64 -5.86
N PHE A 284 -25.13 6.82 -5.91
CA PHE A 284 -24.51 8.02 -6.49
C PHE A 284 -24.81 8.16 -7.99
N LYS A 285 -24.75 7.06 -8.75
CA LYS A 285 -25.13 7.08 -10.17
C LYS A 285 -26.59 7.47 -10.38
N ARG A 286 -27.49 6.94 -9.56
CA ARG A 286 -28.92 7.27 -9.62
C ARG A 286 -29.18 8.73 -9.26
N GLY A 287 -28.39 9.29 -8.34
CA GLY A 287 -28.46 10.71 -7.96
C GLY A 287 -27.77 11.66 -8.94
N GLY A 288 -27.19 11.18 -10.03
CA GLY A 288 -26.46 12.00 -11.02
C GLY A 288 -25.18 12.61 -10.50
N MET A 289 -24.69 12.19 -9.32
CA MET A 289 -23.47 12.69 -8.72
C MET A 289 -22.24 12.02 -9.34
N LYS A 290 -21.45 12.83 -10.06
CA LYS A 290 -20.10 12.42 -10.48
C LYS A 290 -19.16 12.53 -9.27
N ASN A 291 -18.75 11.40 -8.72
CA ASN A 291 -17.87 11.37 -7.54
C ASN A 291 -16.69 10.45 -7.81
N GLY A 292 -15.52 10.80 -7.26
CA GLY A 292 -14.28 10.02 -7.43
C GLY A 292 -14.39 8.56 -7.03
N LEU A 293 -15.28 8.23 -6.08
CA LEU A 293 -15.56 6.86 -5.68
C LEU A 293 -16.22 6.05 -6.81
N VAL A 294 -17.13 6.68 -7.56
CA VAL A 294 -17.78 6.06 -8.74
C VAL A 294 -16.73 5.74 -9.80
N ASP A 295 -15.82 6.70 -10.07
CA ASP A 295 -14.74 6.52 -11.05
C ASP A 295 -13.81 5.36 -10.66
N ILE A 296 -13.42 5.26 -9.39
CA ILE A 296 -12.56 4.17 -8.86
C ILE A 296 -13.24 2.81 -9.05
N ILE A 297 -14.53 2.72 -8.73
CA ILE A 297 -15.26 1.46 -8.84
C ILE A 297 -15.49 1.08 -10.30
N GLU A 298 -15.77 2.05 -11.16
CA GLU A 298 -15.87 1.80 -12.60
C GLU A 298 -14.54 1.28 -13.17
N ASP A 299 -13.44 1.89 -12.82
CA ASP A 299 -12.11 1.44 -13.26
C ASP A 299 -11.79 0.01 -12.78
N LEU A 300 -12.23 -0.37 -11.57
CA LEU A 300 -12.09 -1.73 -11.05
C LEU A 300 -12.88 -2.75 -11.90
N PHE A 301 -14.12 -2.44 -12.29
CA PHE A 301 -14.95 -3.32 -13.13
C PHE A 301 -14.51 -3.35 -14.60
N HIS A 302 -13.86 -2.29 -15.07
CA HIS A 302 -13.35 -2.20 -16.45
C HIS A 302 -11.85 -2.59 -16.54
N MET A 303 -11.34 -3.25 -15.50
CA MET A 303 -9.95 -3.71 -15.45
C MET A 303 -9.65 -4.70 -16.60
N PRO A 304 -8.57 -4.52 -17.36
CA PRO A 304 -8.15 -5.47 -18.40
C PRO A 304 -7.98 -6.88 -17.82
N LYS A 305 -8.33 -7.91 -18.59
CA LYS A 305 -8.25 -9.32 -18.14
C LYS A 305 -6.90 -9.70 -17.54
N THR A 306 -5.81 -9.24 -18.14
CA THR A 306 -4.45 -9.48 -17.65
C THR A 306 -4.22 -8.87 -16.25
N MET A 307 -4.73 -7.66 -16.00
CA MET A 307 -4.62 -7.01 -14.70
C MET A 307 -5.49 -7.72 -13.66
N ALA A 308 -6.70 -8.16 -14.03
CA ALA A 308 -7.55 -8.95 -13.16
C ALA A 308 -6.91 -10.29 -12.76
N GLN A 309 -6.25 -10.98 -13.71
CA GLN A 309 -5.49 -12.20 -13.43
C GLN A 309 -4.31 -11.94 -12.49
N LEU A 310 -3.55 -10.86 -12.70
CA LEU A 310 -2.45 -10.49 -11.82
C LEU A 310 -2.94 -10.14 -10.41
N ALA A 311 -4.04 -9.37 -10.29
CA ALA A 311 -4.66 -9.05 -9.02
C ALA A 311 -5.12 -10.32 -8.28
N PHE A 312 -5.71 -11.29 -9.00
CA PHE A 312 -6.10 -12.56 -8.45
C PHE A 312 -4.90 -13.36 -7.93
N VAL A 313 -3.81 -13.47 -8.70
CA VAL A 313 -2.58 -14.14 -8.27
C VAL A 313 -2.00 -13.46 -7.03
N GLN A 314 -1.96 -12.14 -7.01
CA GLN A 314 -1.42 -11.37 -5.89
C GLN A 314 -2.27 -11.46 -4.61
N PHE A 315 -3.57 -11.78 -4.73
CA PHE A 315 -4.43 -12.02 -3.58
C PHE A 315 -4.08 -13.31 -2.84
N PHE A 316 -3.52 -14.30 -3.53
CA PHE A 316 -3.15 -15.60 -2.96
C PHE A 316 -1.64 -15.73 -2.67
N SER A 317 -0.83 -14.73 -2.96
CA SER A 317 0.61 -14.70 -2.68
C SER A 317 0.91 -13.95 -1.36
#